data_6801f9c10ef1d78ef2dc4ccc95219502
#
_entry.id   6801f9c10ef1d78ef2dc4ccc95219502
#
_cell.length_a   1.000
_cell.length_b   1.000
_cell.length_c   1.000
_cell.angle_alpha   90.00
_cell.angle_beta   90.00
_cell.angle_gamma   90.00
#
_symmetry.space_group_name_H-M   'P 1'
#
loop_
_entity.id
_entity.type
_entity.pdbx_description
1 polymer ?
#
loop_
_entity_poly.entity_id
_entity_poly.type
_entity_poly.pdbx_seq_one_letter_code
_entity_poly.pdbx_strand_id
1 'polypeptide(L)'
;MNNFFKGKKVVVTGGSGFIGSHFLNELVKRGAIVKTHTFKSPLQIDKGNIEVVENIDLTNLEDCIKLVEGAEYVIHCGGAVAHPSTVSTDVQISLAQLNLIGNVLEACAKTKVKRFLDLNSSTGYPDIRRPLTEDEFWVDEPYKSYY
;
A
#
# COMPACT_ATOMS: atom_id res chain seq x y z
N MET A 1 -1.82 -22.43 -14.07
CA MET A 1 -1.78 -21.43 -12.96
C MET A 1 -3.19 -20.92 -12.71
N ASN A 2 -3.61 -20.87 -11.46
CA ASN A 2 -4.96 -20.41 -11.13
C ASN A 2 -5.07 -18.90 -11.43
N ASN A 3 -5.93 -18.52 -12.38
CA ASN A 3 -6.12 -17.12 -12.82
C ASN A 3 -7.08 -16.37 -11.88
N PHE A 4 -6.83 -16.43 -10.58
CA PHE A 4 -7.68 -15.82 -9.54
C PHE A 4 -8.04 -14.35 -9.83
N PHE A 5 -7.09 -13.57 -10.33
CA PHE A 5 -7.29 -12.15 -10.59
C PHE A 5 -7.94 -11.81 -11.93
N LYS A 6 -8.14 -12.78 -12.82
CA LYS A 6 -8.73 -12.50 -14.14
C LYS A 6 -10.12 -11.86 -14.01
N GLY A 7 -10.27 -10.66 -14.56
CA GLY A 7 -11.50 -9.88 -14.52
C GLY A 7 -11.83 -9.26 -13.15
N LYS A 8 -10.96 -9.42 -12.15
CA LYS A 8 -11.15 -8.81 -10.83
C LYS A 8 -10.70 -7.35 -10.82
N LYS A 9 -11.49 -6.51 -10.15
CA LYS A 9 -11.16 -5.09 -9.96
C LYS A 9 -10.23 -4.94 -8.76
N VAL A 10 -8.99 -4.54 -9.03
CA VAL A 10 -7.93 -4.42 -8.02
C VAL A 10 -7.41 -3.00 -8.00
N VAL A 11 -7.41 -2.36 -6.83
CA VAL A 11 -6.74 -1.08 -6.61
C VAL A 11 -5.39 -1.33 -5.95
N VAL A 12 -4.34 -0.69 -6.48
CA VAL A 12 -3.01 -0.67 -5.86
C VAL A 12 -2.68 0.76 -5.49
N THR A 13 -2.54 1.06 -4.20
CA THR A 13 -2.03 2.36 -3.78
C THR A 13 -0.51 2.38 -3.85
N GLY A 14 0.08 3.56 -4.01
CA GLY A 14 1.54 3.65 -4.13
C GLY A 14 2.10 3.00 -5.40
N GLY A 15 1.32 2.96 -6.49
CA GLY A 15 1.70 2.34 -7.76
C GLY A 15 2.91 2.98 -8.44
N SER A 16 3.26 4.22 -8.10
CA SER A 16 4.48 4.90 -8.56
C SER A 16 5.75 4.46 -7.82
N GLY A 17 5.61 3.75 -6.69
CA GLY A 17 6.72 3.21 -5.90
C GLY A 17 7.25 1.90 -6.45
N PHE A 18 8.39 1.47 -5.90
CA PHE A 18 9.08 0.25 -6.34
C PHE A 18 8.17 -0.99 -6.23
N ILE A 19 7.63 -1.27 -5.05
CA ILE A 19 6.78 -2.45 -4.82
C ILE A 19 5.46 -2.34 -5.59
N GLY A 20 4.80 -1.18 -5.49
CA GLY A 20 3.50 -0.96 -6.16
C GLY A 20 3.57 -1.15 -7.66
N SER A 21 4.64 -0.68 -8.33
CA SER A 21 4.83 -0.85 -9.77
C SER A 21 4.94 -2.32 -10.19
N HIS A 22 5.57 -3.15 -9.36
CA HIS A 22 5.65 -4.60 -9.61
C HIS A 22 4.29 -5.28 -9.47
N PHE A 23 3.49 -4.88 -8.45
CA PHE A 23 2.11 -5.37 -8.33
C PHE A 23 1.25 -4.97 -9.53
N LEU A 24 1.33 -3.72 -9.98
CA LEU A 24 0.58 -3.27 -11.17
C LEU A 24 0.89 -4.15 -12.38
N ASN A 25 2.18 -4.33 -12.70
CA ASN A 25 2.61 -5.13 -13.83
C ASN A 25 2.14 -6.58 -13.75
N GLU A 26 2.26 -7.21 -12.58
CA GLU A 26 1.89 -8.60 -12.40
C GLU A 26 0.36 -8.82 -12.43
N LEU A 27 -0.42 -7.91 -11.88
CA LEU A 27 -1.88 -7.96 -11.92
C LEU A 27 -2.41 -7.79 -13.32
N VAL A 28 -1.85 -6.88 -14.13
CA VAL A 28 -2.21 -6.73 -15.54
C VAL A 28 -1.93 -8.01 -16.32
N LYS A 29 -0.74 -8.62 -16.15
CA LYS A 29 -0.40 -9.91 -16.78
C LYS A 29 -1.38 -11.03 -16.39
N ARG A 30 -1.94 -10.98 -15.19
CA ARG A 30 -2.95 -11.93 -14.69
C ARG A 30 -4.37 -11.59 -15.12
N GLY A 31 -4.55 -10.56 -15.93
CA GLY A 31 -5.84 -10.16 -16.48
C GLY A 31 -6.77 -9.47 -15.48
N ALA A 32 -6.23 -8.86 -14.43
CA ALA A 32 -7.00 -8.01 -13.54
C ALA A 32 -7.39 -6.69 -14.22
N ILE A 33 -8.48 -6.09 -13.77
CA ILE A 33 -8.86 -4.71 -14.07
C ILE A 33 -8.21 -3.87 -12.98
N VAL A 34 -7.13 -3.15 -13.33
CA VAL A 34 -6.26 -2.51 -12.36
C VAL A 34 -6.50 -1.01 -12.32
N LYS A 35 -6.65 -0.46 -11.11
CA LYS A 35 -6.69 0.98 -10.83
C LYS A 35 -5.57 1.35 -9.87
N THR A 36 -4.96 2.51 -10.08
CA THR A 36 -3.96 3.11 -9.18
C THR A 36 -4.13 4.61 -9.10
N HIS A 37 -3.28 5.25 -8.35
CA HIS A 37 -3.29 6.72 -8.23
C HIS A 37 -1.90 7.32 -8.35
N THR A 38 -1.87 8.62 -8.64
CA THR A 38 -0.71 9.48 -8.48
C THR A 38 -1.03 10.61 -7.50
N PHE A 39 0.00 11.10 -6.82
CA PHE A 39 -0.07 12.31 -5.98
C PHE A 39 1.06 13.26 -6.36
N LYS A 40 2.24 13.16 -5.75
CA LYS A 40 3.41 13.99 -6.05
C LYS A 40 4.33 13.38 -7.11
N SER A 41 4.30 12.06 -7.26
CA SER A 41 5.17 11.33 -8.17
C SER A 41 4.38 10.77 -9.34
N PRO A 42 4.82 10.98 -10.59
CA PRO A 42 4.18 10.39 -11.75
C PRO A 42 4.35 8.86 -11.77
N LEU A 43 3.43 8.18 -12.45
CA LEU A 43 3.57 6.76 -12.71
C LEU A 43 4.69 6.55 -13.76
N GLN A 44 5.67 5.70 -13.43
CA GLN A 44 6.85 5.45 -14.28
C GLN A 44 6.76 4.17 -15.13
N ILE A 45 5.60 3.56 -15.17
CA ILE A 45 5.36 2.37 -16.01
C ILE A 45 4.41 2.72 -17.16
N ASP A 46 4.42 1.88 -18.19
CA ASP A 46 3.42 1.99 -19.26
C ASP A 46 2.02 1.81 -18.66
N LYS A 47 1.19 2.82 -18.82
CA LYS A 47 -0.17 2.81 -18.27
C LYS A 47 -1.01 1.66 -18.85
N GLY A 48 -0.79 1.30 -20.13
CA GLY A 48 -1.49 0.20 -20.79
C GLY A 48 -2.98 0.13 -20.42
N ASN A 49 -3.38 -0.97 -19.81
CA ASN A 49 -4.75 -1.19 -19.32
C ASN A 49 -4.94 -0.80 -17.84
N ILE A 50 -4.14 0.14 -17.30
CA ILE A 50 -4.24 0.60 -15.92
C ILE A 50 -5.02 1.92 -15.88
N GLU A 51 -6.09 1.95 -15.10
CA GLU A 51 -6.79 3.21 -14.76
C GLU A 51 -5.95 3.98 -13.74
N VAL A 52 -5.63 5.23 -14.04
CA VAL A 52 -4.85 6.10 -13.14
C VAL A 52 -5.71 7.27 -12.70
N VAL A 53 -5.94 7.38 -11.40
CA VAL A 53 -6.62 8.54 -10.79
C VAL A 53 -5.55 9.51 -10.31
N GLU A 54 -5.56 10.72 -10.85
CA GLU A 54 -4.54 11.72 -10.55
C GLU A 54 -4.92 12.56 -9.32
N ASN A 55 -3.89 13.10 -8.65
CA ASN A 55 -4.01 14.01 -7.50
C ASN A 55 -4.80 13.44 -6.32
N ILE A 56 -4.64 12.17 -6.02
CA ILE A 56 -5.22 11.52 -4.85
C ILE A 56 -4.27 11.66 -3.66
N ASP A 57 -4.74 12.31 -2.60
CA ASP A 57 -4.06 12.39 -1.32
C ASP A 57 -4.64 11.34 -0.35
N LEU A 58 -3.88 10.31 -0.03
CA LEU A 58 -4.33 9.25 0.88
C LEU A 58 -4.51 9.72 2.34
N THR A 59 -4.05 10.92 2.69
CA THR A 59 -4.38 11.53 4.00
C THR A 59 -5.79 12.13 4.02
N ASN A 60 -6.49 12.14 2.88
CA ASN A 60 -7.87 12.60 2.73
C ASN A 60 -8.79 11.39 2.51
N LEU A 61 -9.77 11.21 3.39
CA LEU A 61 -10.69 10.08 3.33
C LEU A 61 -11.55 10.06 2.06
N GLU A 62 -12.02 11.22 1.61
CA GLU A 62 -12.86 11.32 0.40
C GLU A 62 -12.09 10.90 -0.86
N ASP A 63 -10.82 11.28 -0.96
CA ASP A 63 -9.93 10.83 -2.02
C ASP A 63 -9.72 9.31 -1.97
N CYS A 64 -9.56 8.75 -0.77
CA CYS A 64 -9.46 7.31 -0.59
C CYS A 64 -10.76 6.60 -1.04
N ILE A 65 -11.93 7.11 -0.67
CA ILE A 65 -13.22 6.55 -1.08
C ILE A 65 -13.34 6.57 -2.61
N LYS A 66 -13.07 7.72 -3.25
CA LYS A 66 -13.06 7.87 -4.71
C LYS A 66 -12.12 6.88 -5.39
N LEU A 67 -10.95 6.66 -4.82
CA LEU A 67 -9.95 5.73 -5.36
C LEU A 67 -10.45 4.28 -5.31
N VAL A 68 -10.96 3.84 -4.16
CA VAL A 68 -11.29 2.42 -3.94
C VAL A 68 -12.71 2.05 -4.34
N GLU A 69 -13.54 3.02 -4.74
CA GLU A 69 -14.91 2.77 -5.16
C GLU A 69 -14.98 1.74 -6.29
N GLY A 70 -15.84 0.74 -6.09
CA GLY A 70 -16.04 -0.37 -7.02
C GLY A 70 -14.92 -1.41 -7.06
N ALA A 71 -13.88 -1.28 -6.23
CA ALA A 71 -12.83 -2.28 -6.10
C ALA A 71 -13.33 -3.55 -5.38
N GLU A 72 -12.84 -4.70 -5.81
CA GLU A 72 -13.02 -5.96 -5.09
C GLU A 72 -11.86 -6.20 -4.11
N TYR A 73 -10.66 -5.82 -4.50
CA TYR A 73 -9.42 -6.01 -3.76
C TYR A 73 -8.62 -4.71 -3.72
N VAL A 74 -7.98 -4.44 -2.59
CA VAL A 74 -7.07 -3.31 -2.44
C VAL A 74 -5.73 -3.83 -1.92
N ILE A 75 -4.65 -3.45 -2.59
CA ILE A 75 -3.27 -3.72 -2.17
C ILE A 75 -2.66 -2.36 -1.81
N HIS A 76 -2.38 -2.16 -0.54
CA HIS A 76 -1.83 -0.90 -0.02
C HIS A 76 -0.30 -0.98 0.02
N CYS A 77 0.33 -0.26 -0.94
CA CYS A 77 1.79 -0.09 -1.01
C CYS A 77 2.19 1.38 -0.80
N GLY A 78 1.21 2.25 -0.56
CA GLY A 78 1.45 3.66 -0.30
C GLY A 78 1.98 3.86 1.12
N GLY A 79 3.02 4.68 1.26
CA GLY A 79 3.58 5.01 2.55
C GLY A 79 4.18 6.41 2.59
N ALA A 80 4.19 7.03 3.75
CA ALA A 80 4.97 8.23 4.01
C ALA A 80 6.44 7.80 4.18
N VAL A 81 7.29 8.14 3.22
CA VAL A 81 8.72 7.81 3.30
C VAL A 81 9.46 8.97 3.94
N ALA A 82 10.10 8.70 5.09
CA ALA A 82 11.07 9.63 5.65
C ALA A 82 12.29 9.70 4.71
N HIS A 83 12.69 10.92 4.34
CA HIS A 83 13.97 11.07 3.67
C HIS A 83 15.10 10.73 4.68
N PRO A 84 16.19 10.03 4.29
CA PRO A 84 17.26 9.66 5.20
C PRO A 84 17.89 10.83 5.98
N SER A 85 17.76 12.06 5.47
CA SER A 85 18.20 13.28 6.15
C SER A 85 17.20 13.87 7.15
N THR A 86 15.95 13.37 7.16
CA THR A 86 14.89 13.80 8.09
C THR A 86 14.63 12.68 9.10
N VAL A 87 15.70 12.27 9.77
CA VAL A 87 15.73 11.11 10.68
C VAL A 87 14.52 11.05 11.61
N SER A 88 13.79 9.99 11.48
CA SER A 88 13.14 9.08 12.45
C SER A 88 12.48 9.63 13.74
N THR A 89 12.61 10.87 14.11
CA THR A 89 11.93 11.48 15.26
C THR A 89 10.77 12.37 14.87
N ASP A 90 10.43 12.43 13.59
CA ASP A 90 9.37 13.31 13.12
C ASP A 90 8.01 12.63 13.35
N VAL A 91 7.37 13.01 14.43
CA VAL A 91 5.99 12.64 14.77
C VAL A 91 5.04 12.89 13.59
N GLN A 92 5.33 13.87 12.75
CA GLN A 92 4.51 14.20 11.58
C GLN A 92 4.52 13.08 10.54
N ILE A 93 5.66 12.41 10.33
CA ILE A 93 5.76 11.26 9.40
C ILE A 93 4.96 10.08 9.95
N SER A 94 5.10 9.80 11.24
CA SER A 94 4.33 8.73 11.91
C SER A 94 2.83 8.98 11.85
N LEU A 95 2.40 10.21 12.10
CA LEU A 95 1.00 10.61 11.97
C LEU A 95 0.50 10.50 10.53
N ALA A 96 1.31 10.94 9.55
CA ALA A 96 0.97 10.79 8.14
C ALA A 96 0.79 9.33 7.75
N GLN A 97 1.68 8.45 8.21
CA GLN A 97 1.59 7.01 7.95
C GLN A 97 0.31 6.40 8.57
N LEU A 98 0.00 6.73 9.82
CA LEU A 98 -1.23 6.26 10.48
C LEU A 98 -2.49 6.74 9.75
N ASN A 99 -2.51 8.01 9.33
CA ASN A 99 -3.63 8.58 8.60
C ASN A 99 -3.81 7.92 7.22
N LEU A 100 -2.71 7.67 6.50
CA LEU A 100 -2.74 6.97 5.21
C LEU A 100 -3.41 5.60 5.33
N ILE A 101 -2.91 4.75 6.22
CA ILE A 101 -3.45 3.39 6.42
C ILE A 101 -4.90 3.47 6.92
N GLY A 102 -5.16 4.32 7.92
CA GLY A 102 -6.49 4.48 8.51
C GLY A 102 -7.54 4.89 7.50
N ASN A 103 -7.27 5.91 6.69
CA ASN A 103 -8.20 6.39 5.67
C ASN A 103 -8.45 5.37 4.56
N VAL A 104 -7.40 4.69 4.07
CA VAL A 104 -7.59 3.67 3.03
C VAL A 104 -8.38 2.49 3.59
N LEU A 105 -8.12 2.05 4.82
CA LEU A 105 -8.87 0.99 5.47
C LEU A 105 -10.33 1.38 5.71
N GLU A 106 -10.59 2.61 6.20
CA GLU A 106 -11.94 3.13 6.39
C GLU A 106 -12.70 3.23 5.05
N ALA A 107 -12.04 3.73 4.00
CA ALA A 107 -12.60 3.78 2.65
C ALA A 107 -12.98 2.39 2.14
N CYS A 108 -12.10 1.39 2.34
CA CYS A 108 -12.38 -0.01 1.99
C CYS A 108 -13.59 -0.56 2.74
N ALA A 109 -13.73 -0.26 4.03
CA ALA A 109 -14.88 -0.67 4.82
C ALA A 109 -16.19 -0.04 4.31
N LYS A 110 -16.18 1.28 4.05
CA LYS A 110 -17.34 2.03 3.54
C LYS A 110 -17.78 1.56 2.15
N THR A 111 -16.85 1.23 1.27
CA THR A 111 -17.12 0.78 -0.11
C THR A 111 -17.28 -0.73 -0.25
N LYS A 112 -17.21 -1.48 0.87
CA LYS A 112 -17.40 -2.94 0.93
C LYS A 112 -16.38 -3.71 0.09
N VAL A 113 -15.12 -3.27 0.09
CA VAL A 113 -14.00 -4.02 -0.48
C VAL A 113 -13.93 -5.41 0.15
N LYS A 114 -13.77 -6.44 -0.67
CA LYS A 114 -13.79 -7.84 -0.19
C LYS A 114 -12.55 -8.19 0.63
N ARG A 115 -11.37 -7.69 0.23
CA ARG A 115 -10.11 -7.90 0.94
C ARG A 115 -9.19 -6.71 0.78
N PHE A 116 -8.55 -6.34 1.87
CA PHE A 116 -7.50 -5.35 1.97
C PHE A 116 -6.20 -6.07 2.34
N LEU A 117 -5.13 -5.82 1.61
CA LEU A 117 -3.77 -6.26 1.90
C LEU A 117 -2.92 -5.02 2.17
N ASP A 118 -2.32 -4.97 3.33
CA ASP A 118 -1.33 -3.95 3.69
C ASP A 118 0.08 -4.52 3.67
N LEU A 119 1.04 -3.76 3.15
CA LEU A 119 2.45 -4.11 3.18
C LEU A 119 3.09 -3.49 4.40
N ASN A 120 3.25 -4.29 5.43
CA ASN A 120 3.88 -3.87 6.67
C ASN A 120 5.41 -3.93 6.60
N SER A 121 6.08 -3.48 7.65
CA SER A 121 7.53 -3.43 7.74
C SER A 121 8.10 -4.65 8.45
N SER A 122 9.23 -5.16 7.95
CA SER A 122 10.03 -6.17 8.65
C SER A 122 10.62 -5.67 9.97
N THR A 123 10.64 -4.35 10.18
CA THR A 123 11.15 -3.75 11.43
C THR A 123 10.27 -4.01 12.64
N GLY A 124 9.04 -4.52 12.44
CA GLY A 124 8.19 -5.00 13.52
C GLY A 124 8.63 -6.34 14.14
N TYR A 125 9.56 -7.06 13.48
CA TYR A 125 10.13 -8.28 14.04
C TYR A 125 11.22 -8.00 15.07
N PRO A 126 11.45 -8.90 16.05
CA PRO A 126 12.51 -8.76 17.02
C PRO A 126 13.91 -8.87 16.38
N ASP A 127 14.92 -8.25 17.01
CA ASP A 127 16.33 -8.34 16.58
C ASP A 127 16.95 -9.68 16.96
N ILE A 128 16.58 -10.71 16.22
CA ILE A 128 17.11 -12.08 16.42
C ILE A 128 17.88 -12.50 15.18
N ARG A 129 19.16 -12.93 15.37
CA ARG A 129 20.07 -13.31 14.27
C ARG A 129 19.82 -14.73 13.76
N ARG A 130 18.61 -15.05 13.38
CA ARG A 130 18.20 -16.27 12.69
C ARG A 130 16.97 -16.01 11.83
N PRO A 131 16.62 -16.90 10.90
CA PRO A 131 15.32 -16.81 10.22
C PRO A 131 14.17 -16.81 11.23
N LEU A 132 13.17 -15.97 10.98
CA LEU A 132 11.96 -15.80 11.80
C LEU A 132 10.75 -16.30 11.03
N THR A 133 9.74 -16.75 11.75
CA THR A 133 8.42 -17.09 11.22
C THR A 133 7.42 -16.00 11.54
N GLU A 134 6.24 -16.00 10.89
CA GLU A 134 5.21 -14.99 11.08
C GLU A 134 4.69 -14.94 12.53
N ASP A 135 4.64 -16.09 13.22
CA ASP A 135 4.17 -16.19 14.61
C ASP A 135 5.12 -15.47 15.61
N GLU A 136 6.34 -15.18 15.17
CA GLU A 136 7.36 -14.54 16.00
C GLU A 136 7.34 -13.00 15.93
N PHE A 137 6.39 -12.42 15.21
CA PHE A 137 6.28 -10.96 15.07
C PHE A 137 6.10 -10.23 16.41
N TRP A 138 5.49 -10.87 17.40
CA TRP A 138 5.15 -10.27 18.71
C TRP A 138 5.88 -10.90 19.91
N VAL A 139 6.92 -11.71 19.69
CA VAL A 139 7.57 -12.45 20.79
C VAL A 139 8.57 -11.64 21.60
N ASP A 140 9.05 -10.50 21.07
CA ASP A 140 10.04 -9.64 21.73
C ASP A 140 9.91 -8.20 21.22
N GLU A 141 10.72 -7.28 21.80
CA GLU A 141 10.78 -5.89 21.35
C GLU A 141 11.27 -5.78 19.89
N PRO A 142 10.67 -4.91 19.09
CA PRO A 142 11.13 -4.64 17.74
C PRO A 142 12.55 -4.04 17.73
N TYR A 143 13.18 -4.06 16.57
CA TYR A 143 14.56 -3.58 16.40
C TYR A 143 14.73 -2.11 16.82
N LYS A 144 15.53 -1.87 17.86
CA LYS A 144 15.63 -0.55 18.54
C LYS A 144 16.17 0.61 17.69
N SER A 145 16.82 0.36 16.57
CA SER A 145 17.37 1.43 15.72
C SER A 145 16.31 2.22 14.94
N TYR A 146 15.04 1.90 15.09
CA TYR A 146 13.92 2.55 14.39
C TYR A 146 12.99 3.36 15.30
N TYR A 147 13.36 3.52 16.58
CA TYR A 147 12.63 4.33 17.58
C TYR A 147 13.42 5.53 18.02
#